data_560c7090e3932b0f1722f6ebca238e2e
#
_entry.id   560c7090e3932b0f1722f6ebca238e2e
#
_cell.length_a   1.000
_cell.length_b   1.000
_cell.length_c   1.000
_cell.angle_alpha   90.00
_cell.angle_beta   90.00
_cell.angle_gamma   90.00
#
_symmetry.space_group_name_H-M   'P 1'
#
loop_
_entity.id
_entity.type
_entity.pdbx_description
1 polymer ?
#
loop_
_entity_poly.entity_id
_entity_poly.type
_entity_poly.pdbx_seq_one_letter_code
_entity_poly.pdbx_strand_id
1 'polypeptide(L)'
;TLLGASQISNLVLNSMLGHMGSSAAIAGIGVVRKIDSLAYSVNQGITQGMLPIVAYCFAANNHKRMKSVIGFSTVCTVGFSLVSSICSFAFAPYLIRFFIDDSTTIFYGTKFLRVLCIAVAIYPALFVIIAVFQAVGQSKKPFLLSLLHKGSFDIPLFFVIRQLFGTEYILWASPIMAFIALTIAGIMLWKWLRECS
;
A
#
# COMPACT_ATOMS: atom_id res chain seq x y z
N THR A 1 10.16 14.89 2.28
CA THR A 1 9.11 15.08 3.31
C THR A 1 8.15 13.89 3.41
N LEU A 2 7.65 13.31 2.32
CA LEU A 2 6.77 12.12 2.35
C LEU A 2 7.49 10.86 2.84
N LEU A 3 8.76 10.68 2.48
CA LEU A 3 9.59 9.59 2.98
C LEU A 3 9.79 9.69 4.50
N GLY A 4 9.95 10.91 5.04
CA GLY A 4 10.03 11.14 6.48
C GLY A 4 8.77 10.75 7.23
N ALA A 5 7.59 11.10 6.73
CA ALA A 5 6.32 10.74 7.34
C ALA A 5 6.10 9.21 7.41
N SER A 6 6.47 8.48 6.35
CA SER A 6 6.39 7.02 6.35
C SER A 6 7.37 6.36 7.33
N GLN A 7 8.57 6.94 7.50
CA GLN A 7 9.53 6.44 8.49
C GLN A 7 9.04 6.67 9.93
N ILE A 8 8.45 7.83 10.21
CA ILE A 8 7.86 8.13 11.52
C ILE A 8 6.73 7.15 11.84
N SER A 9 5.82 6.88 10.89
CA SER A 9 4.75 5.90 11.05
C SER A 9 5.31 4.50 11.36
N ASN A 10 6.37 4.11 10.67
CA ASN A 10 7.07 2.84 10.90
C ASN A 10 7.71 2.76 12.30
N LEU A 11 8.32 3.85 12.76
CA LEU A 11 8.91 3.92 14.10
C LEU A 11 7.82 3.82 15.19
N VAL A 12 6.71 4.54 15.02
CA VAL A 12 5.58 4.48 15.94
C VAL A 12 4.99 3.06 15.99
N LEU A 13 4.79 2.42 14.85
CA LEU A 13 4.30 1.04 14.80
C LEU A 13 5.25 0.06 15.50
N ASN A 14 6.55 0.16 15.22
CA ASN A 14 7.55 -0.70 15.87
C ASN A 14 7.61 -0.46 17.38
N SER A 15 7.51 0.79 17.83
CA SER A 15 7.45 1.13 19.26
C SER A 15 6.22 0.53 19.93
N MET A 16 5.04 0.62 19.26
CA MET A 16 3.80 0.04 19.78
C MET A 16 3.85 -1.49 19.87
N LEU A 17 4.43 -2.16 18.87
CA LEU A 17 4.64 -3.61 18.91
C LEU A 17 5.68 -4.03 19.94
N GLY A 18 6.71 -3.19 20.19
CA GLY A 18 7.71 -3.41 21.24
C GLY A 18 7.10 -3.46 22.65
N HIS A 19 6.03 -2.70 22.91
CA HIS A 19 5.31 -2.73 24.17
C HIS A 19 4.53 -4.03 24.42
N MET A 20 4.38 -4.90 23.41
CA MET A 20 3.86 -6.26 23.61
C MET A 20 4.86 -7.19 24.34
N GLY A 21 6.06 -6.71 24.66
CA GLY A 21 7.09 -7.46 25.39
C GLY A 21 7.73 -8.60 24.58
N SER A 22 7.43 -8.71 23.28
CA SER A 22 7.92 -9.80 22.46
C SER A 22 8.81 -9.29 21.32
N SER A 23 10.10 -9.52 21.45
CA SER A 23 11.07 -9.31 20.35
C SER A 23 10.70 -10.10 19.09
N ALA A 24 10.03 -11.24 19.27
CA ALA A 24 9.53 -12.07 18.19
C ALA A 24 8.48 -11.37 17.32
N ALA A 25 7.60 -10.52 17.90
CA ALA A 25 6.62 -9.75 17.12
C ALA A 25 7.30 -8.70 16.23
N ILE A 26 8.34 -8.02 16.74
CA ILE A 26 9.13 -7.05 15.96
C ILE A 26 9.89 -7.75 14.83
N ALA A 27 10.50 -8.90 15.11
CA ALA A 27 11.18 -9.69 14.10
C ALA A 27 10.19 -10.17 13.02
N GLY A 28 9.02 -10.65 13.41
CA GLY A 28 7.96 -11.09 12.51
C GLY A 28 7.49 -9.99 11.55
N ILE A 29 7.21 -8.78 12.03
CA ILE A 29 6.81 -7.66 11.16
C ILE A 29 7.95 -7.21 10.24
N GLY A 30 9.20 -7.33 10.67
CA GLY A 30 10.38 -7.05 9.85
C GLY A 30 10.45 -7.97 8.63
N VAL A 31 10.22 -9.27 8.80
CA VAL A 31 10.16 -10.24 7.70
C VAL A 31 8.97 -9.96 6.78
N VAL A 32 7.80 -9.72 7.34
CA VAL A 32 6.60 -9.41 6.56
C VAL A 32 6.83 -8.20 5.65
N ARG A 33 7.49 -7.15 6.14
CA ARG A 33 7.83 -5.98 5.32
C ARG A 33 8.82 -6.27 4.20
N LYS A 34 9.75 -7.20 4.38
CA LYS A 34 10.65 -7.63 3.31
C LYS A 34 9.87 -8.34 2.19
N ILE A 35 8.92 -9.20 2.55
CA ILE A 35 8.05 -9.88 1.59
C ILE A 35 7.19 -8.87 0.84
N ASP A 36 6.55 -7.93 1.56
CA ASP A 36 5.73 -6.87 0.99
C ASP A 36 6.53 -5.95 0.04
N SER A 37 7.79 -5.64 0.37
CA SER A 37 8.63 -4.78 -0.45
C SER A 37 8.91 -5.35 -1.84
N LEU A 38 8.91 -6.68 -2.03
CA LEU A 38 9.07 -7.32 -3.33
C LEU A 38 7.85 -7.04 -4.21
N ALA A 39 6.64 -7.29 -3.69
CA ALA A 39 5.40 -7.00 -4.42
C ALA A 39 5.25 -5.50 -4.72
N TYR A 40 5.61 -4.64 -3.75
CA TYR A 40 5.64 -3.20 -3.91
C TYR A 40 6.56 -2.76 -5.06
N SER A 41 7.78 -3.31 -5.15
CA SER A 41 8.76 -2.93 -6.16
C SER A 41 8.29 -3.23 -7.58
N VAL A 42 7.63 -4.36 -7.80
CA VAL A 42 7.06 -4.71 -9.12
C VAL A 42 5.95 -3.73 -9.51
N ASN A 43 5.02 -3.45 -8.58
CA ASN A 43 3.94 -2.49 -8.81
C ASN A 43 4.47 -1.08 -9.08
N GLN A 44 5.52 -0.67 -8.37
CA GLN A 44 6.19 0.61 -8.58
C GLN A 44 6.82 0.67 -9.97
N GLY A 45 7.46 -0.41 -10.43
CA GLY A 45 8.03 -0.50 -11.77
C GLY A 45 6.97 -0.28 -12.87
N ILE A 46 5.84 -0.98 -12.80
CA ILE A 46 4.73 -0.82 -13.76
C ILE A 46 4.19 0.62 -13.72
N THR A 47 3.99 1.16 -12.53
CA THR A 47 3.42 2.50 -12.33
C THR A 47 4.37 3.60 -12.86
N GLN A 48 5.67 3.48 -12.62
CA GLN A 48 6.68 4.41 -13.14
C GLN A 48 6.83 4.32 -14.65
N GLY A 49 6.72 3.11 -15.23
CA GLY A 49 6.71 2.93 -16.68
C GLY A 49 5.48 3.54 -17.37
N MET A 50 4.33 3.54 -16.71
CA MET A 50 3.10 4.16 -17.20
C MET A 50 3.19 5.70 -17.24
N LEU A 51 3.88 6.31 -16.29
CA LEU A 51 3.88 7.75 -16.05
C LEU A 51 4.25 8.58 -17.29
N PRO A 52 5.38 8.32 -18.02
CA PRO A 52 5.72 9.09 -19.22
C PRO A 52 4.72 8.90 -20.35
N ILE A 53 4.12 7.72 -20.48
CA ILE A 53 3.14 7.42 -21.54
C ILE A 53 1.86 8.23 -21.30
N VAL A 54 1.38 8.27 -20.06
CA VAL A 54 0.20 9.08 -19.69
C VAL A 54 0.47 10.57 -19.88
N ALA A 55 1.64 11.06 -19.48
CA ALA A 55 2.04 12.45 -19.67
C ALA A 55 2.07 12.84 -21.15
N TYR A 56 2.65 11.98 -22.00
CA TYR A 56 2.68 12.21 -23.44
C TYR A 56 1.27 12.21 -24.06
N CYS A 57 0.44 11.23 -23.71
CA CYS A 57 -0.94 11.16 -24.22
C CYS A 57 -1.79 12.35 -23.78
N PHE A 58 -1.58 12.84 -22.56
CA PHE A 58 -2.24 14.04 -22.04
C PHE A 58 -1.81 15.29 -22.80
N ALA A 59 -0.50 15.51 -23.01
CA ALA A 59 0.03 16.63 -23.76
C ALA A 59 -0.41 16.63 -25.23
N ALA A 60 -0.58 15.43 -25.83
CA ALA A 60 -1.06 15.26 -27.19
C ALA A 60 -2.60 15.33 -27.32
N ASN A 61 -3.35 15.64 -26.25
CA ASN A 61 -4.81 15.62 -26.18
C ASN A 61 -5.45 14.28 -26.61
N ASN A 62 -4.70 13.17 -26.55
CA ASN A 62 -5.18 11.85 -26.90
C ASN A 62 -5.79 11.12 -25.68
N HIS A 63 -6.94 11.62 -25.21
CA HIS A 63 -7.59 11.12 -24.01
C HIS A 63 -8.05 9.65 -24.15
N LYS A 64 -8.38 9.20 -25.38
CA LYS A 64 -8.77 7.80 -25.61
C LYS A 64 -7.62 6.84 -25.31
N ARG A 65 -6.44 7.12 -25.86
CA ARG A 65 -5.23 6.31 -25.60
C ARG A 65 -4.79 6.41 -24.15
N MET A 66 -4.87 7.59 -23.54
CA MET A 66 -4.56 7.80 -22.13
C MET A 66 -5.42 6.91 -21.22
N LYS A 67 -6.75 6.90 -21.42
CA LYS A 67 -7.68 6.03 -20.65
C LYS A 67 -7.36 4.54 -20.84
N SER A 68 -7.00 4.11 -22.06
CA SER A 68 -6.61 2.73 -22.34
C SER A 68 -5.32 2.32 -21.60
N VAL A 69 -4.31 3.18 -21.58
CA VAL A 69 -3.03 2.94 -20.86
C VAL A 69 -3.27 2.86 -19.36
N ILE A 70 -4.05 3.78 -18.79
CA ILE A 70 -4.41 3.75 -17.36
C ILE A 70 -5.15 2.45 -17.01
N GLY A 71 -6.15 2.06 -17.82
CA GLY A 71 -6.91 0.83 -17.62
C GLY A 71 -6.03 -0.41 -17.68
N PHE A 72 -5.18 -0.52 -18.69
CA PHE A 72 -4.23 -1.64 -18.84
C PHE A 72 -3.27 -1.74 -17.64
N SER A 73 -2.65 -0.62 -17.26
CA SER A 73 -1.73 -0.59 -16.11
C SER A 73 -2.44 -0.94 -14.80
N THR A 74 -3.69 -0.50 -14.62
CA THR A 74 -4.50 -0.88 -13.45
C THR A 74 -4.76 -2.39 -13.42
N VAL A 75 -5.15 -2.98 -14.54
CA VAL A 75 -5.38 -4.43 -14.62
C VAL A 75 -4.09 -5.21 -14.33
N CYS A 76 -2.95 -4.79 -14.88
CA CYS A 76 -1.66 -5.44 -14.64
C CYS A 76 -1.23 -5.35 -13.17
N THR A 77 -1.29 -4.16 -12.57
CA THR A 77 -0.86 -3.96 -11.17
C THR A 77 -1.79 -4.65 -10.18
N VAL A 78 -3.10 -4.51 -10.35
CA VAL A 78 -4.09 -5.16 -9.48
C VAL A 78 -4.04 -6.68 -9.66
N GLY A 79 -3.96 -7.17 -10.90
CA GLY A 79 -3.85 -8.60 -11.19
C GLY A 79 -2.60 -9.23 -10.56
N PHE A 80 -1.43 -8.61 -10.75
CA PHE A 80 -0.19 -9.07 -10.11
C PHE A 80 -0.31 -9.06 -8.57
N SER A 81 -0.87 -8.00 -7.99
CA SER A 81 -1.00 -7.89 -6.55
C SER A 81 -2.00 -8.87 -5.95
N LEU A 82 -3.09 -9.15 -6.65
CA LEU A 82 -4.03 -10.19 -6.22
C LEU A 82 -3.36 -11.57 -6.20
N VAL A 83 -2.64 -11.92 -7.27
CA VAL A 83 -1.89 -13.20 -7.32
C VAL A 83 -0.85 -13.25 -6.21
N SER A 84 -0.03 -12.20 -6.06
CA SER A 84 0.99 -12.11 -5.01
C SER A 84 0.37 -12.19 -3.61
N SER A 85 -0.76 -11.52 -3.37
CA SER A 85 -1.49 -11.53 -2.10
C SER A 85 -2.04 -12.92 -1.78
N ILE A 86 -2.66 -13.60 -2.75
CA ILE A 86 -3.18 -14.97 -2.59
C ILE A 86 -2.03 -15.95 -2.31
N CYS A 87 -0.94 -15.86 -3.07
CA CYS A 87 0.24 -16.69 -2.83
C CYS A 87 0.84 -16.44 -1.44
N SER A 88 1.02 -15.18 -1.05
CA SER A 88 1.56 -14.83 0.27
C SER A 88 0.64 -15.27 1.41
N PHE A 89 -0.69 -15.20 1.23
CA PHE A 89 -1.66 -15.66 2.23
C PHE A 89 -1.64 -17.18 2.39
N ALA A 90 -1.60 -17.93 1.27
CA ALA A 90 -1.58 -19.39 1.27
C ALA A 90 -0.27 -19.94 1.83
N PHE A 91 0.87 -19.38 1.43
CA PHE A 91 2.20 -19.82 1.83
C PHE A 91 2.80 -19.04 3.00
N ALA A 92 2.00 -18.25 3.73
CA ALA A 92 2.45 -17.37 4.81
C ALA A 92 3.40 -18.06 5.83
N PRO A 93 3.09 -19.23 6.41
CA PRO A 93 3.98 -19.87 7.38
C PRO A 93 5.31 -20.31 6.74
N TYR A 94 5.28 -20.79 5.50
CA TYR A 94 6.51 -21.21 4.79
C TYR A 94 7.40 -20.01 4.43
N LEU A 95 6.79 -18.90 4.00
CA LEU A 95 7.50 -17.66 3.69
C LEU A 95 8.19 -17.08 4.92
N ILE A 96 7.52 -17.06 6.07
CA ILE A 96 8.13 -16.56 7.31
C ILE A 96 9.23 -17.52 7.78
N ARG A 97 8.99 -18.83 7.76
CA ARG A 97 9.98 -19.84 8.14
C ARG A 97 11.26 -19.79 7.30
N PHE A 98 11.16 -19.41 6.03
CA PHE A 98 12.34 -19.25 5.18
C PHE A 98 13.33 -18.18 5.70
N PHE A 99 12.85 -17.18 6.42
CA PHE A 99 13.66 -16.09 6.98
C PHE A 99 14.07 -16.31 8.43
N ILE A 100 13.23 -16.97 9.24
CA ILE A 100 13.44 -17.14 10.68
C ILE A 100 12.87 -18.50 11.10
N ASP A 101 13.67 -19.26 11.88
CA ASP A 101 13.30 -20.60 12.36
C ASP A 101 12.88 -20.60 13.85
N ASP A 102 12.25 -19.52 14.32
CA ASP A 102 11.69 -19.40 15.66
C ASP A 102 10.16 -19.52 15.62
N SER A 103 9.61 -20.49 16.36
CA SER A 103 8.18 -20.82 16.34
C SER A 103 7.27 -19.66 16.75
N THR A 104 7.71 -18.85 17.70
CA THR A 104 6.96 -17.68 18.19
C THR A 104 6.91 -16.58 17.13
N THR A 105 8.03 -16.33 16.48
CA THR A 105 8.14 -15.38 15.37
C THR A 105 7.33 -15.83 14.16
N ILE A 106 7.32 -17.13 13.85
CA ILE A 106 6.50 -17.70 12.75
C ILE A 106 5.02 -17.48 13.04
N PHE A 107 4.56 -17.69 14.28
CA PHE A 107 3.17 -17.48 14.65
C PHE A 107 2.73 -16.02 14.45
N TYR A 108 3.46 -15.05 15.02
CA TYR A 108 3.14 -13.63 14.87
C TYR A 108 3.30 -13.15 13.41
N GLY A 109 4.39 -13.53 12.76
CA GLY A 109 4.64 -13.17 11.36
C GLY A 109 3.57 -13.66 10.41
N THR A 110 3.09 -14.90 10.58
CA THR A 110 2.00 -15.46 9.77
C THR A 110 0.70 -14.69 9.97
N LYS A 111 0.34 -14.37 11.22
CA LYS A 111 -0.85 -13.58 11.55
C LYS A 111 -0.76 -12.18 10.92
N PHE A 112 0.40 -11.54 11.03
CA PHE A 112 0.65 -10.21 10.48
C PHE A 112 0.65 -10.19 8.95
N LEU A 113 1.29 -11.17 8.30
CA LEU A 113 1.33 -11.27 6.85
C LEU A 113 -0.08 -11.42 6.27
N ARG A 114 -0.92 -12.27 6.86
CA ARG A 114 -2.30 -12.47 6.40
C ARG A 114 -3.14 -11.21 6.47
N VAL A 115 -3.00 -10.40 7.50
CA VAL A 115 -3.71 -9.12 7.62
C VAL A 115 -3.21 -8.13 6.56
N LEU A 116 -1.88 -8.03 6.37
CA LEU A 116 -1.29 -7.10 5.41
C LEU A 116 -1.54 -7.50 3.95
N CYS A 117 -1.71 -8.79 3.64
CA CYS A 117 -2.10 -9.25 2.31
C CYS A 117 -3.38 -8.55 1.80
N ILE A 118 -4.33 -8.23 2.68
CA ILE A 118 -5.54 -7.50 2.31
C ILE A 118 -5.20 -6.09 1.82
N ALA A 119 -4.30 -5.40 2.51
CA ALA A 119 -3.85 -4.07 2.13
C ALA A 119 -3.05 -4.09 0.81
N VAL A 120 -2.18 -5.09 0.63
CA VAL A 120 -1.36 -5.28 -0.58
C VAL A 120 -2.22 -5.45 -1.82
N ALA A 121 -3.39 -6.07 -1.72
CA ALA A 121 -4.32 -6.20 -2.83
C ALA A 121 -4.96 -4.85 -3.26
N ILE A 122 -5.08 -3.89 -2.33
CA ILE A 122 -5.78 -2.61 -2.54
C ILE A 122 -4.82 -1.52 -3.02
N TYR A 123 -3.60 -1.45 -2.47
CA TYR A 123 -2.63 -0.38 -2.73
C TYR A 123 -2.29 -0.12 -4.20
N PRO A 124 -2.18 -1.12 -5.09
CA PRO A 124 -1.77 -0.89 -6.47
C PRO A 124 -2.70 0.03 -7.25
N ALA A 125 -4.01 -0.11 -7.04
CA ALA A 125 -4.99 0.78 -7.67
C ALA A 125 -4.78 2.24 -7.22
N LEU A 126 -4.49 2.46 -5.94
CA LEU A 126 -4.17 3.78 -5.40
C LEU A 126 -2.89 4.36 -6.02
N PHE A 127 -1.84 3.55 -6.19
CA PHE A 127 -0.57 4.00 -6.79
C PHE A 127 -0.74 4.42 -8.24
N VAL A 128 -1.54 3.67 -9.02
CA VAL A 128 -1.87 4.05 -10.39
C VAL A 128 -2.55 5.42 -10.43
N ILE A 129 -3.53 5.66 -9.55
CA ILE A 129 -4.24 6.95 -9.50
C ILE A 129 -3.30 8.09 -9.12
N ILE A 130 -2.42 7.88 -8.15
CA ILE A 130 -1.40 8.86 -7.75
C ILE A 130 -0.48 9.20 -8.94
N ALA A 131 -0.01 8.17 -9.67
CA ALA A 131 0.86 8.36 -10.84
C ALA A 131 0.16 9.08 -11.99
N VAL A 132 -1.13 8.83 -12.22
CA VAL A 132 -1.92 9.57 -13.22
C VAL A 132 -1.93 11.06 -12.90
N PHE A 133 -2.22 11.45 -11.67
CA PHE A 133 -2.19 12.86 -11.27
C PHE A 133 -0.78 13.46 -11.31
N GLN A 134 0.26 12.69 -11.03
CA GLN A 134 1.64 13.13 -11.22
C GLN A 134 1.97 13.38 -12.70
N ALA A 135 1.56 12.47 -13.58
CA ALA A 135 1.81 12.55 -15.02
C ALA A 135 1.17 13.79 -15.66
N VAL A 136 0.00 14.21 -15.18
CA VAL A 136 -0.69 15.41 -15.68
C VAL A 136 -0.29 16.71 -14.97
N GLY A 137 0.76 16.69 -14.15
CA GLY A 137 1.31 17.88 -13.50
C GLY A 137 0.51 18.41 -12.30
N GLN A 138 -0.48 17.67 -11.80
CA GLN A 138 -1.27 18.08 -10.66
C GLN A 138 -0.56 17.71 -9.35
N SER A 139 0.26 18.59 -8.79
CA SER A 139 1.08 18.32 -7.60
C SER A 139 0.28 18.17 -6.31
N LYS A 140 -0.83 18.90 -6.15
CA LYS A 140 -1.61 18.93 -4.90
C LYS A 140 -2.36 17.62 -4.62
N LYS A 141 -2.96 17.02 -5.65
CA LYS A 141 -3.75 15.78 -5.52
C LYS A 141 -2.90 14.58 -5.14
N PRO A 142 -1.79 14.26 -5.84
CA PRO A 142 -0.90 13.16 -5.42
C PRO A 142 -0.30 13.38 -4.04
N PHE A 143 0.04 14.63 -3.68
CA PHE A 143 0.55 14.93 -2.35
C PHE A 143 -0.47 14.59 -1.26
N LEU A 144 -1.73 15.03 -1.41
CA LEU A 144 -2.80 14.73 -0.47
C LEU A 144 -3.05 13.21 -0.35
N LEU A 145 -3.14 12.50 -1.48
CA LEU A 145 -3.35 11.05 -1.50
C LEU A 145 -2.18 10.28 -0.88
N SER A 146 -0.95 10.72 -1.13
CA SER A 146 0.24 10.12 -0.53
C SER A 146 0.31 10.37 0.98
N LEU A 147 -0.14 11.53 1.44
CA LEU A 147 -0.21 11.86 2.87
C LEU A 147 -1.27 11.01 3.59
N LEU A 148 -2.43 10.79 2.94
CA LEU A 148 -3.48 9.89 3.41
C LEU A 148 -2.99 8.44 3.51
N HIS A 149 -2.17 7.99 2.54
CA HIS A 149 -1.73 6.60 2.45
C HIS A 149 -0.51 6.28 3.32
N LYS A 150 0.44 7.22 3.49
CA LYS A 150 1.76 6.92 4.12
C LYS A 150 2.14 7.88 5.24
N GLY A 151 1.33 8.06 6.25
CA GLY A 151 1.98 8.58 7.38
C GLY A 151 1.27 9.54 8.33
N SER A 152 0.36 10.38 7.92
CA SER A 152 -0.24 11.30 8.87
C SER A 152 -1.50 10.75 9.52
N PHE A 153 -2.25 9.94 8.78
CA PHE A 153 -3.51 9.38 9.26
C PHE A 153 -3.39 7.96 9.81
N ASP A 154 -2.32 7.24 9.49
CA ASP A 154 -2.03 5.92 10.09
C ASP A 154 -1.78 6.04 11.60
N ILE A 155 -1.03 7.08 12.02
CA ILE A 155 -0.63 7.27 13.42
C ILE A 155 -1.84 7.43 14.35
N PRO A 156 -2.78 8.38 14.13
CA PRO A 156 -3.97 8.48 14.98
C PRO A 156 -4.83 7.22 14.93
N LEU A 157 -4.90 6.54 13.78
CA LEU A 157 -5.66 5.30 13.67
C LEU A 157 -5.03 4.15 14.46
N PHE A 158 -3.70 4.06 14.52
CA PHE A 158 -3.00 3.11 15.39
C PHE A 158 -3.37 3.31 16.87
N PHE A 159 -3.44 4.56 17.35
CA PHE A 159 -3.85 4.87 18.72
C PHE A 159 -5.30 4.50 18.98
N VAL A 160 -6.21 4.82 18.07
CA VAL A 160 -7.65 4.49 18.20
C VAL A 160 -7.86 2.98 18.23
N ILE A 161 -7.25 2.24 17.30
CA ILE A 161 -7.41 0.78 17.25
C ILE A 161 -6.79 0.13 18.49
N ARG A 162 -5.64 0.61 18.96
CA ARG A 162 -5.02 0.12 20.19
C ARG A 162 -5.93 0.30 21.41
N GLN A 163 -6.60 1.45 21.53
CA GLN A 163 -7.49 1.72 22.66
C GLN A 163 -8.78 0.88 22.61
N LEU A 164 -9.35 0.68 21.41
CA LEU A 164 -10.63 0.00 21.26
C LEU A 164 -10.50 -1.53 21.20
N PHE A 165 -9.48 -2.06 20.53
CA PHE A 165 -9.36 -3.47 20.19
C PHE A 165 -8.09 -4.14 20.72
N GLY A 166 -7.13 -3.34 21.24
CA GLY A 166 -5.87 -3.85 21.73
C GLY A 166 -4.75 -3.88 20.69
N THR A 167 -3.53 -4.19 21.17
CA THR A 167 -2.28 -4.08 20.38
C THR A 167 -2.21 -5.07 19.22
N GLU A 168 -2.88 -6.22 19.33
CA GLU A 168 -2.87 -7.25 18.28
C GLU A 168 -3.58 -6.82 16.99
N TYR A 169 -4.51 -5.89 17.09
CA TYR A 169 -5.31 -5.42 15.97
C TYR A 169 -4.77 -4.15 15.29
N ILE A 170 -3.65 -3.60 15.76
CA ILE A 170 -3.05 -2.37 15.20
C ILE A 170 -2.82 -2.49 13.69
N LEU A 171 -2.43 -3.67 13.19
CA LEU A 171 -2.16 -3.90 11.76
C LEU A 171 -3.40 -3.80 10.87
N TRP A 172 -4.61 -3.90 11.44
CA TRP A 172 -5.85 -3.67 10.68
C TRP A 172 -6.02 -2.20 10.25
N ALA A 173 -5.27 -1.28 10.85
CA ALA A 173 -5.24 0.10 10.39
C ALA A 173 -4.82 0.21 8.92
N SER A 174 -3.85 -0.58 8.47
CA SER A 174 -3.33 -0.54 7.10
C SER A 174 -4.40 -0.87 6.04
N PRO A 175 -5.16 -1.99 6.11
CA PRO A 175 -6.23 -2.24 5.15
C PRO A 175 -7.39 -1.23 5.24
N ILE A 176 -7.73 -0.75 6.43
CA ILE A 176 -8.80 0.25 6.61
C ILE A 176 -8.40 1.55 5.90
N MET A 177 -7.18 2.05 6.14
CA MET A 177 -6.69 3.27 5.50
C MET A 177 -6.54 3.10 3.99
N ALA A 178 -6.11 1.92 3.52
CA ALA A 178 -6.03 1.61 2.09
C ALA A 178 -7.41 1.77 1.41
N PHE A 179 -8.46 1.26 2.06
CA PHE A 179 -9.83 1.33 1.54
C PHE A 179 -10.34 2.77 1.49
N ILE A 180 -10.13 3.54 2.56
CA ILE A 180 -10.51 4.96 2.62
C ILE A 180 -9.76 5.77 1.55
N ALA A 181 -8.46 5.60 1.46
CA ALA A 181 -7.62 6.29 0.49
C ALA A 181 -8.01 5.95 -0.96
N LEU A 182 -8.27 4.66 -1.26
CA LEU A 182 -8.72 4.23 -2.59
C LEU A 182 -10.08 4.82 -2.95
N THR A 183 -11.03 4.87 -2.01
CA THR A 183 -12.35 5.45 -2.25
C THR A 183 -12.23 6.94 -2.60
N ILE A 184 -11.46 7.69 -1.82
CA ILE A 184 -11.22 9.13 -2.08
C ILE A 184 -10.52 9.32 -3.43
N ALA A 185 -9.47 8.54 -3.70
CA ALA A 185 -8.71 8.60 -4.94
C ALA A 185 -9.58 8.27 -6.17
N GLY A 186 -10.43 7.24 -6.05
CA GLY A 186 -11.35 6.83 -7.11
C GLY A 186 -12.37 7.93 -7.45
N ILE A 187 -12.95 8.57 -6.45
CA ILE A 187 -13.87 9.71 -6.65
C ILE A 187 -13.15 10.87 -7.32
N MET A 188 -11.91 11.18 -6.90
CA MET A 188 -11.11 12.25 -7.49
C MET A 188 -10.75 11.96 -8.96
N LEU A 189 -10.35 10.71 -9.26
CA LEU A 189 -10.05 10.29 -10.63
C LEU A 189 -11.28 10.33 -11.53
N TRP A 190 -12.40 9.81 -11.05
CA TRP A 190 -13.65 9.80 -11.81
C TRP A 190 -14.14 11.21 -12.16
N LYS A 191 -14.11 12.15 -11.21
CA LYS A 191 -14.45 13.55 -11.46
C LYS A 191 -13.51 14.16 -12.51
N TRP A 192 -12.21 13.95 -12.36
CA TRP A 192 -11.24 14.49 -13.29
C TRP A 192 -11.37 13.92 -14.71
N LEU A 193 -11.62 12.59 -14.84
CA LEU A 193 -11.84 11.97 -16.16
C LEU A 193 -13.10 12.46 -16.87
N ARG A 194 -14.11 12.91 -16.11
CA ARG A 194 -15.30 13.57 -16.68
C ARG A 194 -15.03 14.97 -17.19
N GLU A 195 -14.15 15.70 -16.51
CA GLU A 195 -13.74 17.05 -16.95
C GLU A 195 -12.86 17.01 -18.22
N CYS A 196 -12.18 15.89 -18.45
CA CYS A 196 -11.33 15.66 -19.63
C CYS A 196 -12.04 14.99 -20.81
N SER A 197 -13.34 14.73 -20.72
CA SER A 197 -14.14 14.11 -21.79
C SER A 197 -15.00 15.10 -22.48
#